data_2ef52507cdbc957fe7fed77add15e96f
#
_entry.id   2ef52507cdbc957fe7fed77add15e96f
#
_cell.length_a   1.000
_cell.length_b   1.000
_cell.length_c   1.000
_cell.angle_alpha   90.00
_cell.angle_beta   90.00
_cell.angle_gamma   90.00
#
_symmetry.space_group_name_H-M   'P 1'
#
loop_
_entity.id
_entity.type
_entity.pdbx_description
1 polymer ?
#
loop_
_entity_poly.entity_id
_entity_poly.type
_entity_poly.pdbx_seq_one_letter_code
_entity_poly.pdbx_strand_id
1 'polypeptide(L)'
;MKITIVSGARPNFMKIAPLCRAIDAAREAGKNISYRIVYTGAQDDTTLDASLFSDLAMRKPDAYLGISGRDHSQVAAAIMLAFEQELNEHPARVVLVVDDMTATMSCAIVAKKRGLKVAHVIAGTRSFDMNMPREVNRTIVDAISDYLFTAGMVANRNLNQEGMIPEYIHYVGNILIDTIRYNRHRLVQPLWFSSLGLRKGGYLLLTLNRHDLLEKKAVLGSLMQTLAGKAGDMPIVAPVHPYVERAIKSLGLDMPRL
;
A
#
# COMPACT_ATOMS: atom_id res chain seq x y z
N MET A 1 25.07 1.76 6.66
CA MET A 1 23.80 2.33 7.17
C MET A 1 22.81 1.20 7.34
N LYS A 2 22.18 1.05 8.53
CA LYS A 2 21.16 0.01 8.78
C LYS A 2 19.76 0.62 8.67
N ILE A 3 18.89 0.03 7.88
CA ILE A 3 17.52 0.49 7.64
C ILE A 3 16.54 -0.59 8.08
N THR A 4 15.50 -0.23 8.84
CA THR A 4 14.33 -1.09 9.05
C THR A 4 13.21 -0.63 8.12
N ILE A 5 12.74 -1.50 7.23
CA ILE A 5 11.65 -1.24 6.30
C ILE A 5 10.38 -1.88 6.88
N VAL A 6 9.36 -1.06 7.12
CA VAL A 6 8.08 -1.51 7.69
C VAL A 6 7.06 -1.75 6.59
N SER A 7 6.37 -2.88 6.68
CA SER A 7 5.20 -3.21 5.86
C SER A 7 4.01 -3.55 6.76
N GLY A 8 2.87 -2.95 6.51
CA GLY A 8 1.63 -3.17 7.27
C GLY A 8 0.60 -4.03 6.53
N ALA A 9 0.76 -4.21 5.22
CA ALA A 9 -0.14 -5.01 4.40
C ALA A 9 0.49 -5.38 3.05
N ARG A 10 -0.13 -6.34 2.36
CA ARG A 10 0.30 -6.80 1.02
C ARG A 10 0.62 -5.68 0.03
N PRO A 11 -0.19 -4.60 -0.13
CA PRO A 11 0.12 -3.52 -1.07
C PRO A 11 1.44 -2.79 -0.81
N ASN A 12 1.95 -2.79 0.42
CA ASN A 12 3.23 -2.17 0.72
C ASN A 12 4.39 -2.92 0.06
N PHE A 13 4.33 -4.26 -0.05
CA PHE A 13 5.39 -5.05 -0.67
C PHE A 13 5.66 -4.66 -2.11
N MET A 14 4.62 -4.32 -2.88
CA MET A 14 4.77 -3.82 -4.25
C MET A 14 5.54 -2.48 -4.32
N LYS A 15 5.55 -1.70 -3.23
CA LYS A 15 6.22 -0.41 -3.15
C LYS A 15 7.63 -0.51 -2.56
N ILE A 16 7.84 -1.44 -1.64
CA ILE A 16 9.18 -1.63 -1.05
C ILE A 16 10.08 -2.53 -1.88
N ALA A 17 9.55 -3.39 -2.75
CA ALA A 17 10.35 -4.28 -3.58
C ALA A 17 11.39 -3.54 -4.46
N PRO A 18 11.06 -2.42 -5.16
CA PRO A 18 12.07 -1.65 -5.87
C PRO A 18 13.15 -1.08 -4.96
N LEU A 19 12.79 -0.67 -3.74
CA LEU A 19 13.75 -0.15 -2.75
C LEU A 19 14.70 -1.25 -2.29
N CYS A 20 14.18 -2.44 -1.99
CA CYS A 20 14.97 -3.60 -1.60
C CYS A 20 16.01 -3.92 -2.69
N ARG A 21 15.57 -4.03 -3.95
CA ARG A 21 16.47 -4.27 -5.09
C ARG A 21 17.52 -3.17 -5.25
N ALA A 22 17.15 -1.91 -5.09
CA ALA A 22 18.09 -0.79 -5.18
C ALA A 22 19.12 -0.81 -4.04
N ILE A 23 18.72 -1.18 -2.82
CA ILE A 23 19.63 -1.33 -1.69
C ILE A 23 20.57 -2.52 -1.89
N ASP A 24 20.05 -3.66 -2.40
CA ASP A 24 20.87 -4.82 -2.69
C ASP A 24 21.92 -4.51 -3.77
N ALA A 25 21.54 -3.85 -4.87
CA ALA A 25 22.47 -3.40 -5.89
C ALA A 25 23.52 -2.40 -5.34
N ALA A 26 23.11 -1.50 -4.46
CA ALA A 26 24.04 -0.57 -3.82
C ALA A 26 25.05 -1.29 -2.90
N ARG A 27 24.60 -2.35 -2.20
CA ARG A 27 25.46 -3.18 -1.37
C ARG A 27 26.46 -3.99 -2.22
N GLU A 28 26.01 -4.56 -3.33
CA GLU A 28 26.86 -5.26 -4.29
C GLU A 28 27.91 -4.34 -4.91
N ALA A 29 27.56 -3.05 -5.11
CA ALA A 29 28.49 -2.01 -5.53
C ALA A 29 29.41 -1.48 -4.40
N GLY A 30 29.50 -2.19 -3.26
CA GLY A 30 30.42 -1.89 -2.15
C GLY A 30 29.92 -0.82 -1.17
N LYS A 31 28.67 -0.33 -1.26
CA LYS A 31 28.14 0.62 -0.26
C LYS A 31 27.82 -0.09 1.05
N ASN A 32 28.23 0.50 2.17
CA ASN A 32 27.92 -0.01 3.50
C ASN A 32 26.46 0.32 3.88
N ILE A 33 25.52 -0.40 3.28
CA ILE A 33 24.09 -0.28 3.49
C ILE A 33 23.47 -1.66 3.65
N SER A 34 22.52 -1.80 4.57
CA SER A 34 21.75 -3.01 4.78
C SER A 34 20.32 -2.68 5.20
N TYR A 35 19.41 -3.61 4.98
CA TYR A 35 18.03 -3.44 5.42
C TYR A 35 17.49 -4.71 6.06
N ARG A 36 16.45 -4.53 6.87
CA ARG A 36 15.64 -5.55 7.51
C ARG A 36 14.16 -5.23 7.23
N ILE A 37 13.38 -6.21 6.81
CA ILE A 37 11.95 -6.06 6.53
C ILE A 37 11.17 -6.54 7.73
N VAL A 38 10.32 -5.69 8.29
CA VAL A 38 9.42 -6.00 9.40
C VAL A 38 7.98 -5.91 8.89
N TYR A 39 7.26 -7.02 8.95
CA TYR A 39 5.83 -7.07 8.67
C TYR A 39 5.06 -7.02 9.98
N THR A 40 4.08 -6.12 10.09
CA THR A 40 3.33 -5.96 11.35
C THR A 40 2.26 -7.03 11.57
N GLY A 41 1.82 -7.70 10.51
CA GLY A 41 0.86 -8.80 10.57
C GLY A 41 1.50 -10.15 10.94
N ALA A 42 0.68 -11.19 10.89
CA ALA A 42 1.07 -12.56 11.23
C ALA A 42 1.83 -13.26 10.08
N GLN A 43 2.63 -14.27 10.43
CA GLN A 43 3.39 -15.04 9.46
C GLN A 43 2.50 -15.91 8.56
N ASP A 44 1.36 -16.31 9.05
CA ASP A 44 0.33 -17.12 8.37
C ASP A 44 -0.74 -16.28 7.67
N ASP A 45 -0.48 -14.98 7.47
CA ASP A 45 -1.38 -14.10 6.71
C ASP A 45 -1.59 -14.64 5.30
N THR A 46 -2.80 -15.13 5.03
CA THR A 46 -3.19 -15.74 3.76
C THR A 46 -3.13 -14.78 2.57
N THR A 47 -3.04 -13.47 2.82
CA THR A 47 -2.84 -12.46 1.76
C THR A 47 -1.40 -12.40 1.26
N LEU A 48 -0.46 -12.99 2.00
CA LEU A 48 0.97 -13.06 1.68
C LEU A 48 1.34 -14.45 1.14
N ASP A 49 0.74 -14.82 0.01
CA ASP A 49 1.10 -16.09 -0.64
C ASP A 49 2.57 -16.11 -1.10
N ALA A 50 3.10 -17.33 -1.28
CA ALA A 50 4.52 -17.50 -1.63
C ALA A 50 4.87 -16.87 -2.97
N SER A 51 3.93 -16.78 -3.93
CA SER A 51 4.14 -16.20 -5.25
C SER A 51 4.40 -14.70 -5.20
N LEU A 52 3.83 -13.99 -4.21
CA LEU A 52 4.01 -12.55 -4.06
C LEU A 52 5.50 -12.16 -4.01
N PHE A 53 6.28 -12.85 -3.19
CA PHE A 53 7.69 -12.52 -3.01
C PHE A 53 8.55 -12.92 -4.21
N SER A 54 8.25 -14.06 -4.86
CA SER A 54 8.91 -14.47 -6.09
C SER A 54 8.60 -13.54 -7.26
N ASP A 55 7.34 -13.10 -7.38
CA ASP A 55 6.90 -12.18 -8.42
C ASP A 55 7.51 -10.79 -8.26
N LEU A 56 7.69 -10.33 -7.03
CA LEU A 56 8.35 -9.07 -6.73
C LEU A 56 9.88 -9.15 -6.74
N ALA A 57 10.46 -10.35 -6.90
CA ALA A 57 11.89 -10.64 -6.78
C ALA A 57 12.47 -10.03 -5.49
N MET A 58 11.84 -10.32 -4.36
CA MET A 58 12.26 -9.88 -3.04
C MET A 58 12.20 -11.02 -2.03
N ARG A 59 12.99 -10.92 -0.98
CA ARG A 59 12.95 -11.88 0.13
C ARG A 59 11.72 -11.65 1.02
N LYS A 60 11.33 -12.69 1.75
CA LYS A 60 10.29 -12.60 2.78
C LYS A 60 10.70 -11.64 3.89
N PRO A 61 9.76 -11.14 4.69
CA PRO A 61 10.07 -10.39 5.91
C PRO A 61 11.03 -11.14 6.84
N ASP A 62 11.90 -10.38 7.49
CA ASP A 62 12.82 -10.89 8.51
C ASP A 62 12.13 -11.05 9.87
N ALA A 63 11.07 -10.27 10.10
CA ALA A 63 10.25 -10.33 11.31
C ALA A 63 8.76 -10.16 11.00
N TYR A 64 7.94 -10.83 11.78
CA TYR A 64 6.49 -10.76 11.78
C TYR A 64 6.04 -10.41 13.20
N LEU A 65 5.36 -9.27 13.37
CA LEU A 65 4.94 -8.82 14.70
C LEU A 65 3.66 -9.54 15.19
N GLY A 66 2.94 -10.22 14.30
CA GLY A 66 1.77 -11.00 14.66
C GLY A 66 0.54 -10.19 15.04
N ILE A 67 0.50 -8.90 14.69
CA ILE A 67 -0.58 -8.01 15.12
C ILE A 67 -1.73 -8.05 14.12
N SER A 68 -2.94 -8.29 14.64
CA SER A 68 -4.19 -8.25 13.91
C SER A 68 -5.29 -7.62 14.79
N GLY A 69 -6.36 -7.10 14.17
CA GLY A 69 -7.47 -6.52 14.90
C GLY A 69 -8.29 -5.56 14.08
N ARG A 70 -9.43 -5.12 14.63
CA ARG A 70 -10.35 -4.15 13.99
C ARG A 70 -10.31 -2.78 14.67
N ASP A 71 -9.96 -2.73 15.93
CA ASP A 71 -9.86 -1.47 16.69
C ASP A 71 -8.52 -0.80 16.39
N HIS A 72 -8.58 0.40 15.80
CA HIS A 72 -7.41 1.15 15.37
C HIS A 72 -6.46 1.50 16.52
N SER A 73 -7.01 1.82 17.69
CA SER A 73 -6.22 2.23 18.85
C SER A 73 -5.48 1.04 19.46
N GLN A 74 -6.18 -0.09 19.62
CA GLN A 74 -5.59 -1.33 20.16
C GLN A 74 -4.49 -1.85 19.22
N VAL A 75 -4.75 -1.86 17.91
CA VAL A 75 -3.77 -2.26 16.89
C VAL A 75 -2.56 -1.34 16.92
N ALA A 76 -2.77 0.00 17.01
CA ALA A 76 -1.66 0.96 17.09
C ALA A 76 -0.78 0.71 18.32
N ALA A 77 -1.39 0.54 19.51
CA ALA A 77 -0.67 0.28 20.75
C ALA A 77 0.13 -1.04 20.69
N ALA A 78 -0.50 -2.11 20.20
CA ALA A 78 0.16 -3.41 20.05
C ALA A 78 1.36 -3.35 19.09
N ILE A 79 1.20 -2.66 17.94
CA ILE A 79 2.30 -2.46 17.00
C ILE A 79 3.44 -1.66 17.64
N MET A 80 3.13 -0.59 18.38
CA MET A 80 4.15 0.22 19.04
C MET A 80 5.01 -0.61 20.00
N LEU A 81 4.38 -1.42 20.85
CA LEU A 81 5.08 -2.26 21.81
C LEU A 81 5.94 -3.33 21.11
N ALA A 82 5.38 -4.05 20.16
CA ALA A 82 6.10 -5.10 19.44
C ALA A 82 7.25 -4.53 18.59
N PHE A 83 7.04 -3.39 17.95
CA PHE A 83 8.07 -2.74 17.13
C PHE A 83 9.19 -2.14 17.98
N GLU A 84 8.89 -1.65 19.17
CA GLU A 84 9.93 -1.21 20.12
C GLU A 84 10.84 -2.36 20.53
N GLN A 85 10.26 -3.55 20.80
CA GLN A 85 11.04 -4.75 21.09
C GLN A 85 11.91 -5.15 19.89
N GLU A 86 11.35 -5.17 18.67
CA GLU A 86 12.12 -5.46 17.45
C GLU A 86 13.33 -4.53 17.27
N LEU A 87 13.15 -3.24 17.55
CA LEU A 87 14.25 -2.27 17.49
C LEU A 87 15.28 -2.41 18.63
N ASN A 88 14.92 -3.00 19.77
CA ASN A 88 15.86 -3.33 20.84
C ASN A 88 16.78 -4.48 20.42
N GLU A 89 16.20 -5.51 19.81
CA GLU A 89 16.92 -6.70 19.36
C GLU A 89 17.70 -6.43 18.06
N HIS A 90 17.17 -5.59 17.18
CA HIS A 90 17.72 -5.29 15.86
C HIS A 90 17.82 -3.77 15.62
N PRO A 91 18.81 -3.10 16.20
CA PRO A 91 18.96 -1.65 16.09
C PRO A 91 19.13 -1.17 14.66
N ALA A 92 18.43 -0.10 14.29
CA ALA A 92 18.50 0.58 13.00
C ALA A 92 18.97 2.04 13.18
N ARG A 93 19.36 2.69 12.09
CA ARG A 93 19.61 4.15 12.03
C ARG A 93 18.47 4.90 11.37
N VAL A 94 17.76 4.22 10.45
CA VAL A 94 16.63 4.76 9.71
C VAL A 94 15.51 3.76 9.76
N VAL A 95 14.29 4.22 10.02
CA VAL A 95 13.05 3.45 9.82
C VAL A 95 12.34 4.01 8.59
N LEU A 96 12.14 3.16 7.59
CA LEU A 96 11.43 3.50 6.38
C LEU A 96 10.01 2.95 6.48
N VAL A 97 9.05 3.85 6.35
CA VAL A 97 7.62 3.55 6.38
C VAL A 97 6.95 3.93 5.05
N VAL A 98 5.85 3.26 4.72
CA VAL A 98 5.18 3.40 3.42
C VAL A 98 3.68 3.61 3.60
N ASP A 99 3.10 4.50 2.81
CA ASP A 99 1.66 4.80 2.81
C ASP A 99 1.14 5.39 4.14
N ASP A 100 -0.12 5.05 4.47
CA ASP A 100 -0.95 5.72 5.46
C ASP A 100 -1.61 4.76 6.46
N MET A 101 -1.01 3.60 6.65
CA MET A 101 -1.58 2.57 7.53
C MET A 101 -1.35 2.89 9.00
N THR A 102 -2.13 2.27 9.90
CA THR A 102 -1.85 2.30 11.34
C THR A 102 -0.43 1.83 11.64
N ALA A 103 0.06 0.82 10.94
CA ALA A 103 1.45 0.35 11.02
C ALA A 103 2.47 1.44 10.70
N THR A 104 2.23 2.22 9.64
CA THR A 104 3.09 3.34 9.20
C THR A 104 3.23 4.36 10.32
N MET A 105 2.10 4.81 10.87
CA MET A 105 2.07 5.79 11.95
C MET A 105 2.73 5.26 13.23
N SER A 106 2.33 4.07 13.68
CA SER A 106 2.81 3.49 14.94
C SER A 106 4.32 3.30 14.94
N CYS A 107 4.87 2.72 13.87
CA CYS A 107 6.32 2.49 13.75
C CYS A 107 7.10 3.80 13.58
N ALA A 108 6.55 4.80 12.89
CA ALA A 108 7.18 6.12 12.76
C ALA A 108 7.29 6.84 14.12
N ILE A 109 6.22 6.79 14.93
CA ILE A 109 6.21 7.39 16.28
C ILE A 109 7.28 6.72 17.17
N VAL A 110 7.32 5.39 17.21
CA VAL A 110 8.31 4.63 18.00
C VAL A 110 9.72 4.98 17.55
N ALA A 111 9.99 4.95 16.24
CA ALA A 111 11.29 5.30 15.68
C ALA A 111 11.73 6.72 16.11
N LYS A 112 10.82 7.68 15.98
CA LYS A 112 11.14 9.09 16.31
C LYS A 112 11.37 9.31 17.80
N LYS A 113 10.57 8.66 18.67
CA LYS A 113 10.79 8.71 20.14
C LYS A 113 12.12 8.09 20.57
N ARG A 114 12.67 7.18 19.80
CA ARG A 114 14.00 6.57 20.00
C ARG A 114 15.14 7.36 19.35
N GLY A 115 14.87 8.53 18.78
CA GLY A 115 15.87 9.38 18.13
C GLY A 115 16.36 8.85 16.78
N LEU A 116 15.64 7.88 16.17
CA LEU A 116 15.97 7.35 14.86
C LEU A 116 15.44 8.30 13.76
N LYS A 117 16.08 8.24 12.59
CA LYS A 117 15.57 8.94 11.41
C LYS A 117 14.38 8.18 10.81
N VAL A 118 13.35 8.93 10.39
CA VAL A 118 12.17 8.40 9.74
C VAL A 118 12.15 8.83 8.27
N ALA A 119 11.98 7.86 7.38
CA ALA A 119 11.82 8.05 5.94
C ALA A 119 10.42 7.62 5.52
N HIS A 120 9.61 8.53 5.02
CA HIS A 120 8.24 8.25 4.58
C HIS A 120 8.14 8.22 3.07
N VAL A 121 7.73 7.07 2.52
CA VAL A 121 7.50 6.86 1.09
C VAL A 121 6.03 7.06 0.76
N ILE A 122 5.73 7.84 -0.28
CA ILE A 122 4.41 8.36 -0.68
C ILE A 122 3.91 9.41 0.32
N ALA A 123 4.81 10.24 0.79
CA ALA A 123 4.53 11.39 1.65
C ALA A 123 3.70 12.48 0.93
N GLY A 124 3.03 13.33 1.68
CA GLY A 124 2.33 14.51 1.19
C GLY A 124 0.99 14.25 0.49
N THR A 125 0.52 13.01 0.46
CA THR A 125 -0.82 12.71 -0.06
C THR A 125 -1.88 13.19 0.94
N ARG A 126 -2.91 13.94 0.47
CA ARG A 126 -3.98 14.49 1.31
C ARG A 126 -5.35 14.25 0.71
N SER A 127 -6.32 13.92 1.57
CA SER A 127 -7.75 13.98 1.30
C SER A 127 -8.38 15.23 1.91
N PHE A 128 -7.70 15.85 2.90
CA PHE A 128 -8.18 16.95 3.71
C PHE A 128 -9.43 16.62 4.55
N ASP A 129 -9.75 15.35 4.71
CA ASP A 129 -10.84 14.88 5.57
C ASP A 129 -10.27 14.20 6.82
N MET A 130 -10.18 14.95 7.92
CA MET A 130 -9.65 14.47 9.20
C MET A 130 -10.56 13.44 9.90
N ASN A 131 -11.78 13.20 9.38
CA ASN A 131 -12.60 12.07 9.85
C ASN A 131 -12.10 10.72 9.30
N MET A 132 -11.24 10.74 8.31
CA MET A 132 -10.62 9.53 7.78
C MET A 132 -9.41 9.12 8.62
N PRO A 133 -9.38 7.94 9.25
CA PRO A 133 -8.23 7.48 10.04
C PRO A 133 -6.91 7.50 9.27
N ARG A 134 -6.96 7.25 7.96
CA ARG A 134 -5.77 7.31 7.10
C ARG A 134 -5.22 8.73 6.93
N GLU A 135 -6.08 9.75 6.91
CA GLU A 135 -5.63 11.14 6.82
C GLU A 135 -4.91 11.56 8.10
N VAL A 136 -5.43 11.14 9.24
CA VAL A 136 -4.75 11.32 10.55
C VAL A 136 -3.36 10.70 10.51
N ASN A 137 -3.25 9.46 10.02
CA ASN A 137 -1.96 8.77 9.91
C ASN A 137 -0.98 9.53 9.01
N ARG A 138 -1.42 9.99 7.82
CA ARG A 138 -0.57 10.76 6.88
C ARG A 138 -0.01 12.02 7.53
N THR A 139 -0.90 12.81 8.13
CA THR A 139 -0.53 14.07 8.76
C THR A 139 0.50 13.86 9.88
N ILE A 140 0.28 12.86 10.75
CA ILE A 140 1.21 12.56 11.83
C ILE A 140 2.57 12.11 11.27
N VAL A 141 2.58 11.17 10.33
CA VAL A 141 3.83 10.59 9.79
C VAL A 141 4.63 11.65 9.05
N ASP A 142 3.98 12.45 8.20
CA ASP A 142 4.67 13.52 7.48
C ASP A 142 5.28 14.54 8.43
N ALA A 143 4.54 14.94 9.48
CA ALA A 143 4.99 15.94 10.46
C ALA A 143 6.25 15.52 11.24
N ILE A 144 6.48 14.22 11.43
CA ILE A 144 7.62 13.72 12.22
C ILE A 144 8.75 13.10 11.39
N SER A 145 8.57 13.01 10.05
CA SER A 145 9.56 12.39 9.17
C SER A 145 10.74 13.31 8.85
N ASP A 146 11.94 12.72 8.76
CA ASP A 146 13.17 13.42 8.38
C ASP A 146 13.39 13.39 6.85
N TYR A 147 12.79 12.44 6.15
CA TYR A 147 12.85 12.29 4.69
C TYR A 147 11.44 12.01 4.15
N LEU A 148 10.96 12.87 3.29
CA LEU A 148 9.61 12.85 2.72
C LEU A 148 9.70 12.57 1.21
N PHE A 149 9.54 11.32 0.82
CA PHE A 149 9.61 10.92 -0.59
C PHE A 149 8.23 11.01 -1.23
N THR A 150 8.06 11.95 -2.15
CA THR A 150 6.78 12.28 -2.77
C THR A 150 6.63 11.68 -4.16
N ALA A 151 5.40 11.30 -4.49
CA ALA A 151 5.05 10.70 -5.78
C ALA A 151 4.61 11.72 -6.85
N GLY A 152 4.34 12.95 -6.47
CA GLY A 152 3.85 13.99 -7.39
C GLY A 152 3.96 15.41 -6.83
N MET A 153 3.90 16.39 -7.72
CA MET A 153 4.03 17.81 -7.37
C MET A 153 2.93 18.33 -6.44
N VAL A 154 1.73 17.73 -6.49
CA VAL A 154 0.65 18.07 -5.55
C VAL A 154 1.05 17.71 -4.13
N ALA A 155 1.69 16.56 -3.93
CA ALA A 155 2.19 16.13 -2.63
C ALA A 155 3.27 17.10 -2.10
N ASN A 156 4.21 17.53 -2.95
CA ASN A 156 5.19 18.55 -2.58
C ASN A 156 4.53 19.87 -2.13
N ARG A 157 3.53 20.31 -2.90
CA ARG A 157 2.78 21.53 -2.56
C ARG A 157 2.08 21.40 -1.20
N ASN A 158 1.44 20.27 -0.92
CA ASN A 158 0.77 20.04 0.35
C ASN A 158 1.75 20.14 1.52
N LEU A 159 2.90 19.46 1.43
CA LEU A 159 3.94 19.51 2.47
C LEU A 159 4.51 20.91 2.68
N ASN A 160 4.77 21.65 1.60
CA ASN A 160 5.23 23.03 1.70
C ASN A 160 4.19 23.94 2.36
N GLN A 161 2.89 23.76 2.04
CA GLN A 161 1.79 24.53 2.67
C GLN A 161 1.62 24.20 4.15
N GLU A 162 1.97 22.98 4.58
CA GLU A 162 1.99 22.56 5.96
C GLU A 162 3.27 22.98 6.72
N GLY A 163 4.17 23.70 6.05
CA GLY A 163 5.38 24.24 6.66
C GLY A 163 6.52 23.23 6.82
N MET A 164 6.49 22.13 6.06
CA MET A 164 7.61 21.19 6.06
C MET A 164 8.85 21.84 5.45
N ILE A 165 10.01 21.52 6.05
CA ILE A 165 11.32 22.01 5.59
C ILE A 165 11.58 21.48 4.19
N PRO A 166 11.82 22.36 3.18
CA PRO A 166 11.96 21.94 1.78
C PRO A 166 13.06 20.90 1.55
N GLU A 167 14.15 20.97 2.29
CA GLU A 167 15.29 20.04 2.23
C GLU A 167 14.93 18.61 2.63
N TYR A 168 13.81 18.42 3.33
CA TYR A 168 13.32 17.09 3.71
C TYR A 168 12.40 16.49 2.63
N ILE A 169 11.96 17.29 1.65
CA ILE A 169 11.01 16.90 0.60
C ILE A 169 11.77 16.47 -0.65
N HIS A 170 11.65 15.21 -1.01
CA HIS A 170 12.30 14.61 -2.18
C HIS A 170 11.26 14.12 -3.18
N TYR A 171 11.15 14.81 -4.31
CA TYR A 171 10.31 14.33 -5.41
C TYR A 171 10.99 13.18 -6.15
N VAL A 172 10.44 11.99 -6.05
CA VAL A 172 11.00 10.75 -6.62
C VAL A 172 10.08 10.09 -7.64
N GLY A 173 8.84 10.57 -7.77
CA GLY A 173 7.83 9.95 -8.62
C GLY A 173 7.14 8.75 -7.94
N ASN A 174 6.27 8.09 -8.70
CA ASN A 174 5.46 6.99 -8.18
C ASN A 174 6.23 5.66 -8.27
N ILE A 175 6.65 5.14 -7.13
CA ILE A 175 7.45 3.91 -7.00
C ILE A 175 6.75 2.66 -7.57
N LEU A 176 5.42 2.65 -7.71
CA LEU A 176 4.70 1.55 -8.37
C LEU A 176 5.07 1.42 -9.85
N ILE A 177 5.50 2.51 -10.48
CA ILE A 177 5.96 2.49 -11.87
C ILE A 177 7.22 1.62 -12.00
N ASP A 178 8.11 1.65 -10.99
CA ASP A 178 9.32 0.82 -11.00
C ASP A 178 8.98 -0.66 -10.89
N THR A 179 7.96 -0.99 -10.09
CA THR A 179 7.46 -2.37 -9.98
C THR A 179 6.83 -2.84 -11.29
N ILE A 180 6.02 -1.99 -11.95
CA ILE A 180 5.43 -2.30 -13.26
C ILE A 180 6.53 -2.48 -14.32
N ARG A 181 7.50 -1.56 -14.38
CA ARG A 181 8.62 -1.63 -15.33
C ARG A 181 9.43 -2.89 -15.16
N TYR A 182 9.75 -3.25 -13.91
CA TYR A 182 10.49 -4.47 -13.59
C TYR A 182 9.75 -5.73 -14.05
N ASN A 183 8.43 -5.78 -13.89
CA ASN A 183 7.62 -6.95 -14.21
C ASN A 183 7.07 -6.93 -15.66
N ARG A 184 7.31 -5.88 -16.43
CA ARG A 184 6.68 -5.69 -17.76
C ARG A 184 6.87 -6.88 -18.71
N HIS A 185 8.07 -7.47 -18.72
CA HIS A 185 8.40 -8.62 -19.59
C HIS A 185 7.79 -9.95 -19.08
N ARG A 186 7.28 -9.98 -17.84
CA ARG A 186 6.64 -11.13 -17.21
C ARG A 186 5.12 -11.08 -17.26
N LEU A 187 4.54 -9.98 -17.78
CA LEU A 187 3.10 -9.85 -17.92
C LEU A 187 2.60 -10.82 -18.98
N VAL A 188 1.69 -11.70 -18.56
CA VAL A 188 1.05 -12.70 -19.42
C VAL A 188 -0.46 -12.47 -19.44
N GLN A 189 -1.10 -12.81 -20.55
CA GLN A 189 -2.55 -12.76 -20.65
C GLN A 189 -3.16 -13.82 -19.73
N PRO A 190 -4.09 -13.45 -18.83
CA PRO A 190 -4.73 -14.42 -17.94
C PRO A 190 -5.56 -15.45 -18.73
N LEU A 191 -5.62 -16.69 -18.24
CA LEU A 191 -6.37 -17.77 -18.87
C LEU A 191 -7.88 -17.43 -19.03
N TRP A 192 -8.47 -16.77 -18.04
CA TRP A 192 -9.88 -16.36 -18.08
C TRP A 192 -10.20 -15.36 -19.21
N PHE A 193 -9.20 -14.63 -19.72
CA PHE A 193 -9.39 -13.70 -20.83
C PHE A 193 -9.94 -14.42 -22.09
N SER A 194 -9.32 -15.54 -22.43
CA SER A 194 -9.75 -16.35 -23.56
C SER A 194 -11.05 -17.12 -23.27
N SER A 195 -11.21 -17.64 -22.04
CA SER A 195 -12.42 -18.39 -21.66
C SER A 195 -13.68 -17.52 -21.63
N LEU A 196 -13.54 -16.22 -21.38
CA LEU A 196 -14.63 -15.25 -21.44
C LEU A 196 -14.85 -14.65 -22.85
N GLY A 197 -14.09 -15.09 -23.85
CA GLY A 197 -14.20 -14.60 -25.24
C GLY A 197 -13.84 -13.12 -25.39
N LEU A 198 -13.02 -12.56 -24.48
CA LEU A 198 -12.69 -11.14 -24.49
C LEU A 198 -11.71 -10.78 -25.60
N ARG A 199 -11.82 -9.56 -26.09
CA ARG A 199 -10.91 -8.98 -27.08
C ARG A 199 -10.19 -7.77 -26.49
N LYS A 200 -8.95 -7.56 -26.85
CA LYS A 200 -8.18 -6.39 -26.45
C LYS A 200 -8.90 -5.10 -26.89
N GLY A 201 -9.17 -4.21 -25.95
CA GLY A 201 -9.93 -2.97 -26.19
C GLY A 201 -11.46 -3.17 -26.31
N GLY A 202 -11.98 -4.40 -26.14
CA GLY A 202 -13.41 -4.72 -26.26
C GLY A 202 -14.08 -5.07 -24.93
N TYR A 203 -13.57 -4.60 -23.80
CA TYR A 203 -14.17 -4.79 -22.47
C TYR A 203 -13.85 -3.63 -21.55
N LEU A 204 -14.64 -3.47 -20.51
CA LEU A 204 -14.39 -2.54 -19.40
C LEU A 204 -13.84 -3.31 -18.20
N LEU A 205 -12.80 -2.78 -17.56
CA LEU A 205 -12.28 -3.33 -16.31
C LEU A 205 -12.80 -2.51 -15.14
N LEU A 206 -13.62 -3.13 -14.29
CA LEU A 206 -14.13 -2.52 -13.06
C LEU A 206 -13.34 -3.01 -11.86
N THR A 207 -12.73 -2.09 -11.12
CA THR A 207 -12.18 -2.38 -9.79
C THR A 207 -12.96 -1.63 -8.72
N LEU A 208 -13.47 -2.35 -7.74
CA LEU A 208 -14.29 -1.80 -6.68
C LEU A 208 -13.86 -2.39 -5.33
N ASN A 209 -13.43 -1.52 -4.41
CA ASN A 209 -12.98 -1.92 -3.07
C ASN A 209 -13.18 -0.78 -2.05
N ARG A 210 -14.42 -0.25 -1.95
CA ARG A 210 -14.76 0.80 -1.00
C ARG A 210 -15.90 0.32 -0.09
N HIS A 211 -15.60 -0.01 1.16
CA HIS A 211 -16.58 -0.50 2.13
C HIS A 211 -17.77 0.46 2.28
N ASP A 212 -17.51 1.76 2.48
CA ASP A 212 -18.57 2.77 2.63
C ASP A 212 -19.54 2.83 1.45
N LEU A 213 -19.07 2.54 0.24
CA LEU A 213 -19.91 2.48 -0.96
C LEU A 213 -20.71 1.18 -1.01
N LEU A 214 -20.09 0.06 -0.61
CA LEU A 214 -20.72 -1.26 -0.63
C LEU A 214 -21.88 -1.37 0.37
N GLU A 215 -21.80 -0.63 1.49
CA GLU A 215 -22.85 -0.55 2.50
C GLU A 215 -24.03 0.30 2.04
N LYS A 216 -23.81 1.27 1.15
CA LYS A 216 -24.84 2.16 0.62
C LYS A 216 -25.52 1.58 -0.61
N LYS A 217 -26.39 0.57 -0.42
CA LYS A 217 -27.03 -0.19 -1.51
C LYS A 217 -27.65 0.66 -2.61
N ALA A 218 -28.34 1.75 -2.29
CA ALA A 218 -28.94 2.63 -3.28
C ALA A 218 -27.90 3.30 -4.19
N VAL A 219 -26.79 3.77 -3.61
CA VAL A 219 -25.69 4.40 -4.36
C VAL A 219 -24.96 3.36 -5.21
N LEU A 220 -24.68 2.19 -4.65
CA LEU A 220 -24.06 1.08 -5.38
C LEU A 220 -24.95 0.64 -6.54
N GLY A 221 -26.26 0.50 -6.31
CA GLY A 221 -27.23 0.13 -7.34
C GLY A 221 -27.27 1.14 -8.49
N SER A 222 -27.35 2.42 -8.20
CA SER A 222 -27.31 3.50 -9.19
C SER A 222 -26.00 3.50 -9.98
N LEU A 223 -24.86 3.29 -9.31
CA LEU A 223 -23.56 3.16 -9.97
C LEU A 223 -23.55 1.99 -10.96
N MET A 224 -23.99 0.80 -10.53
CA MET A 224 -23.96 -0.40 -11.35
C MET A 224 -24.92 -0.28 -12.55
N GLN A 225 -26.12 0.26 -12.36
CA GLN A 225 -27.06 0.53 -13.46
C GLN A 225 -26.49 1.53 -14.47
N THR A 226 -25.86 2.60 -13.99
CA THR A 226 -25.23 3.60 -14.85
C THR A 226 -24.09 3.00 -15.67
N LEU A 227 -23.23 2.19 -15.03
CA LEU A 227 -22.14 1.49 -15.70
C LEU A 227 -22.68 0.55 -16.78
N ALA A 228 -23.66 -0.28 -16.46
CA ALA A 228 -24.26 -1.21 -17.41
C ALA A 228 -24.90 -0.47 -18.61
N GLY A 229 -25.64 0.60 -18.34
CA GLY A 229 -26.27 1.41 -19.40
C GLY A 229 -25.25 2.12 -20.29
N LYS A 230 -24.13 2.59 -19.74
CA LYS A 230 -23.06 3.24 -20.51
C LYS A 230 -22.15 2.25 -21.24
N ALA A 231 -21.99 1.03 -20.71
CA ALA A 231 -21.19 -0.02 -21.35
C ALA A 231 -21.83 -0.51 -22.65
N GLY A 232 -23.15 -0.43 -22.77
CA GLY A 232 -23.87 -0.96 -23.94
C GLY A 232 -23.60 -2.46 -24.13
N ASP A 233 -23.04 -2.81 -25.28
CA ASP A 233 -22.69 -4.21 -25.59
C ASP A 233 -21.29 -4.63 -25.09
N MET A 234 -20.54 -3.73 -24.50
CA MET A 234 -19.20 -4.01 -24.01
C MET A 234 -19.27 -4.77 -22.68
N PRO A 235 -18.65 -5.96 -22.55
CA PRO A 235 -18.64 -6.68 -21.29
C PRO A 235 -17.85 -5.94 -20.23
N ILE A 236 -18.34 -6.01 -18.99
CA ILE A 236 -17.65 -5.48 -17.82
C ILE A 236 -16.99 -6.64 -17.08
N VAL A 237 -15.69 -6.58 -16.88
CA VAL A 237 -14.92 -7.59 -16.13
C VAL A 237 -14.49 -7.00 -14.80
N ALA A 238 -14.83 -7.67 -13.72
CA ALA A 238 -14.56 -7.19 -12.37
C ALA A 238 -13.79 -8.24 -11.53
N PRO A 239 -12.47 -8.12 -11.38
CA PRO A 239 -11.73 -8.90 -10.38
C PRO A 239 -12.10 -8.38 -8.98
N VAL A 240 -13.09 -9.01 -8.37
CA VAL A 240 -13.65 -8.55 -7.09
C VAL A 240 -13.33 -9.51 -5.96
N HIS A 241 -13.17 -8.94 -4.76
CA HIS A 241 -13.10 -9.73 -3.54
C HIS A 241 -14.48 -10.36 -3.23
N PRO A 242 -14.57 -11.55 -2.61
CA PRO A 242 -15.85 -12.22 -2.31
C PRO A 242 -16.90 -11.35 -1.59
N TYR A 243 -16.50 -10.40 -0.75
CA TYR A 243 -17.45 -9.50 -0.10
C TYR A 243 -18.05 -8.46 -1.07
N VAL A 244 -17.27 -8.01 -2.05
CA VAL A 244 -17.76 -7.09 -3.12
C VAL A 244 -18.75 -7.82 -4.01
N GLU A 245 -18.42 -9.06 -4.40
CA GLU A 245 -19.32 -9.92 -5.18
C GLU A 245 -20.66 -10.12 -4.46
N ARG A 246 -20.63 -10.45 -3.17
CA ARG A 246 -21.86 -10.57 -2.35
C ARG A 246 -22.66 -9.28 -2.29
N ALA A 247 -22.00 -8.12 -2.16
CA ALA A 247 -22.67 -6.83 -2.14
C ALA A 247 -23.38 -6.54 -3.47
N ILE A 248 -22.71 -6.77 -4.59
CA ILE A 248 -23.30 -6.59 -5.93
C ILE A 248 -24.47 -7.56 -6.15
N LYS A 249 -24.28 -8.84 -5.85
CA LYS A 249 -25.36 -9.86 -5.97
C LYS A 249 -26.58 -9.52 -5.09
N SER A 250 -26.37 -8.90 -3.92
CA SER A 250 -27.47 -8.51 -3.01
C SER A 250 -28.36 -7.38 -3.57
N LEU A 251 -27.95 -6.72 -4.64
CA LEU A 251 -28.78 -5.70 -5.32
C LEU A 251 -29.91 -6.30 -6.14
N GLY A 252 -29.84 -7.60 -6.48
CA GLY A 252 -30.83 -8.25 -7.32
C GLY A 252 -30.89 -7.69 -8.75
N LEU A 253 -29.84 -7.02 -9.21
CA LEU A 253 -29.74 -6.48 -10.55
C LEU A 253 -29.41 -7.61 -11.53
N ASP A 254 -30.15 -7.63 -12.65
CA ASP A 254 -29.74 -8.44 -13.78
C ASP A 254 -28.56 -7.77 -14.48
N MET A 255 -27.40 -8.38 -14.34
CA MET A 255 -26.15 -7.90 -14.95
C MET A 255 -25.49 -9.03 -15.75
N PRO A 256 -26.09 -9.41 -16.89
CA PRO A 256 -25.67 -10.60 -17.62
C PRO A 256 -24.25 -10.53 -18.21
N ARG A 257 -23.59 -9.38 -18.10
CA ARG A 257 -22.26 -9.12 -18.69
C ARG A 257 -21.21 -8.69 -17.66
N LEU A 258 -21.51 -8.86 -16.36
CA LEU A 258 -20.56 -8.61 -15.26
C LEU A 258 -19.89 -9.91 -14.82
#